data_151172f7319daca3ad22d99f430784e5
#
_entry.id   151172f7319daca3ad22d99f430784e5
#
_cell.length_a   1.000
_cell.length_b   1.000
_cell.length_c   1.000
_cell.angle_alpha   90.00
_cell.angle_beta   90.00
_cell.angle_gamma   90.00
#
_symmetry.space_group_name_H-M   'P 1'
#
loop_
_entity.id
_entity.type
_entity.pdbx_description
1 polymer ?
#
loop_
_entity_poly.entity_id
_entity_poly.type
_entity_poly.pdbx_seq_one_letter_code
_entity_poly.pdbx_strand_id
1 'polypeptide(L)'
;MFKRTRNMSAIAMAMLFSFASIASAANQAPLERWRSYTGVTWNTPEKGETPTPFSGSVNAPIAGIHFDAKGRAFVSTPRLVSAGAPATLSILDTTVQTGPARLTAFPSREGNAVETAPDQNLRNVLGFYIDRKNGWLWALDMGFVAGEAESPVGSQKLMVLDLNTGRTIKRIPLDGVADRKASFLNDVVVDETRRVAYISDSGSRSAPENRVGLIIADFATGTARRVLDRHPDLQIEPGVKVVSHGAEVWPGHPLLIGINGIALSPDTGTLYWTVTTGTHAFAVPTDILRKPGADDAQIAAQIRDLGSVGGNTDGIVTDAEGNLYITDVTHNGIVRYEPESGSMTLMASNDGVHWPDTPAINPDGDLIFTSSSLNDHFAGVVKPGQERYDVWRLPLKALQDKRQ
;
A
#
# COMPACT_ATOMS: atom_id res chain seq x y z
N MET A 1 -55.05 0.77 -57.88
CA MET A 1 -55.11 1.42 -56.58
C MET A 1 -54.69 0.38 -55.52
N PHE A 2 -53.41 0.24 -55.29
CA PHE A 2 -52.88 -0.76 -54.37
C PHE A 2 -52.04 -0.05 -53.31
N LYS A 3 -52.47 -0.09 -52.03
CA LYS A 3 -51.71 0.37 -50.85
C LYS A 3 -50.78 -0.73 -50.46
N ARG A 4 -49.48 -0.43 -50.47
CA ARG A 4 -48.40 -1.28 -49.82
C ARG A 4 -48.19 -0.79 -48.41
N THR A 5 -48.52 -1.61 -47.43
CA THR A 5 -48.15 -1.47 -46.03
C THR A 5 -46.69 -1.99 -45.86
N ARG A 6 -45.81 -1.14 -45.30
CA ARG A 6 -44.45 -1.51 -44.89
C ARG A 6 -44.50 -1.92 -43.42
N ASN A 7 -44.20 -3.19 -43.15
CA ASN A 7 -43.89 -3.67 -41.81
C ASN A 7 -42.50 -3.21 -41.41
N MET A 8 -42.39 -2.39 -40.38
CA MET A 8 -41.13 -2.13 -39.68
C MET A 8 -41.02 -3.11 -38.50
N SER A 9 -40.12 -4.08 -38.61
CA SER A 9 -39.73 -4.92 -37.49
C SER A 9 -38.72 -4.15 -36.63
N ALA A 10 -39.11 -3.78 -35.43
CA ALA A 10 -38.22 -3.25 -34.41
C ALA A 10 -37.48 -4.42 -33.77
N ILE A 11 -36.17 -4.47 -33.97
CA ILE A 11 -35.26 -5.36 -33.22
C ILE A 11 -34.95 -4.66 -31.91
N ALA A 12 -35.56 -5.14 -30.82
CA ALA A 12 -35.20 -4.73 -29.48
C ALA A 12 -33.87 -5.46 -29.07
N MET A 13 -32.79 -4.73 -29.01
CA MET A 13 -31.51 -5.21 -28.48
C MET A 13 -31.59 -5.11 -26.97
N ALA A 14 -31.81 -6.25 -26.30
CA ALA A 14 -31.74 -6.34 -24.84
C ALA A 14 -30.29 -6.28 -24.40
N MET A 15 -29.85 -5.16 -23.80
CA MET A 15 -28.62 -5.10 -23.05
C MET A 15 -28.80 -5.86 -21.75
N LEU A 16 -28.18 -7.00 -21.66
CA LEU A 16 -27.98 -7.74 -20.39
C LEU A 16 -26.95 -6.99 -19.56
N PHE A 17 -27.40 -6.19 -18.60
CA PHE A 17 -26.57 -5.73 -17.50
C PHE A 17 -26.32 -6.95 -16.58
N SER A 18 -25.13 -7.51 -16.64
CA SER A 18 -24.65 -8.45 -15.62
C SER A 18 -24.41 -7.68 -14.33
N PHE A 19 -25.39 -7.69 -13.42
CA PHE A 19 -25.13 -7.35 -12.03
C PHE A 19 -24.31 -8.49 -11.44
N ALA A 20 -23.02 -8.26 -11.21
CA ALA A 20 -22.23 -9.11 -10.34
C ALA A 20 -22.87 -9.04 -8.94
N SER A 21 -23.58 -10.09 -8.55
CA SER A 21 -24.13 -10.21 -7.20
C SER A 21 -22.97 -10.33 -6.22
N ILE A 22 -22.83 -9.33 -5.34
CA ILE A 22 -21.97 -9.43 -4.16
C ILE A 22 -22.48 -10.66 -3.37
N ALA A 23 -21.63 -11.68 -3.24
CA ALA A 23 -21.96 -12.90 -2.53
C ALA A 23 -22.36 -12.57 -1.09
N SER A 24 -23.49 -13.09 -0.66
CA SER A 24 -24.14 -12.88 0.63
C SER A 24 -23.19 -13.13 1.80
N ALA A 25 -23.29 -12.31 2.85
CA ALA A 25 -22.53 -12.35 4.11
C ALA A 25 -22.45 -13.72 4.84
N ALA A 26 -23.20 -14.72 4.40
CA ALA A 26 -23.30 -16.04 5.04
C ALA A 26 -22.04 -16.92 4.91
N ASN A 27 -21.04 -16.55 4.08
CA ASN A 27 -19.82 -17.34 3.84
C ASN A 27 -18.52 -16.55 4.06
N GLN A 28 -18.56 -15.42 4.75
CA GLN A 28 -17.35 -14.66 5.02
C GLN A 28 -16.46 -15.36 6.04
N ALA A 29 -15.15 -15.28 5.84
CA ALA A 29 -14.17 -15.76 6.80
C ALA A 29 -14.12 -14.85 8.03
N PRO A 30 -13.82 -15.37 9.21
CA PRO A 30 -13.66 -14.53 10.38
C PRO A 30 -12.38 -13.69 10.25
N LEU A 31 -12.52 -12.36 10.28
CA LEU A 31 -11.41 -11.45 10.55
C LEU A 31 -11.12 -11.44 12.05
N GLU A 32 -9.88 -11.69 12.41
CA GLU A 32 -9.43 -11.71 13.79
C GLU A 32 -8.60 -10.45 14.08
N ARG A 33 -8.94 -9.71 15.15
CA ARG A 33 -8.06 -8.64 15.65
C ARG A 33 -6.86 -9.30 16.34
N TRP A 34 -5.75 -9.41 15.57
CA TRP A 34 -4.55 -10.10 16.03
C TRP A 34 -3.80 -9.29 17.10
N ARG A 35 -3.75 -7.95 16.94
CA ARG A 35 -3.14 -7.02 17.90
C ARG A 35 -3.97 -5.75 17.97
N SER A 36 -3.99 -5.12 19.16
CA SER A 36 -4.70 -3.85 19.36
C SER A 36 -3.86 -2.93 20.24
N TYR A 37 -3.28 -1.92 19.63
CA TYR A 37 -2.39 -0.98 20.31
C TYR A 37 -3.07 0.36 20.60
N THR A 38 -2.79 0.89 21.80
CA THR A 38 -3.29 2.21 22.24
C THR A 38 -2.20 3.29 22.13
N GLY A 39 -1.29 3.14 21.20
CA GLY A 39 -0.18 4.03 20.95
C GLY A 39 1.11 3.26 20.66
N VAL A 40 2.23 3.98 20.61
CA VAL A 40 3.57 3.44 20.33
C VAL A 40 4.58 3.89 21.36
N THR A 41 5.57 3.02 21.64
CA THR A 41 6.77 3.34 22.43
C THR A 41 7.98 2.86 21.67
N TRP A 42 9.11 3.57 21.81
CA TRP A 42 10.39 3.10 21.29
C TRP A 42 11.29 2.65 22.43
N ASN A 43 11.82 1.43 22.34
CA ASN A 43 12.84 0.95 23.25
C ASN A 43 14.11 1.77 23.05
N THR A 44 14.61 2.37 24.15
CA THR A 44 15.98 2.88 24.18
C THR A 44 16.93 1.72 24.42
N PRO A 45 18.08 1.64 23.75
CA PRO A 45 19.04 0.54 23.94
C PRO A 45 19.73 0.57 25.32
N GLU A 46 19.51 1.58 26.14
CA GLU A 46 20.15 1.73 27.43
C GLU A 46 19.55 0.75 28.45
N LYS A 47 20.45 -0.06 29.02
CA LYS A 47 20.11 -1.12 29.96
C LYS A 47 19.30 -0.62 31.14
N GLY A 48 18.09 -1.12 31.30
CA GLY A 48 17.32 -1.05 32.54
C GLY A 48 16.28 0.06 32.62
N GLU A 49 16.08 0.85 31.60
CA GLU A 49 14.99 1.85 31.60
C GLU A 49 13.66 1.22 31.17
N THR A 50 12.61 1.52 31.92
CA THR A 50 11.23 1.25 31.51
C THR A 50 10.95 2.09 30.26
N PRO A 51 10.46 1.49 29.14
CA PRO A 51 10.13 2.27 27.95
C PRO A 51 9.16 3.40 28.30
N THR A 52 9.57 4.63 28.07
CA THR A 52 8.70 5.78 28.27
C THR A 52 7.76 5.87 27.09
N PRO A 53 6.44 5.99 27.29
CA PRO A 53 5.51 6.22 26.19
C PRO A 53 5.92 7.47 25.40
N PHE A 54 5.92 7.37 24.08
CA PHE A 54 6.18 8.53 23.23
C PHE A 54 4.96 9.48 23.33
N SER A 55 5.17 10.68 23.85
CA SER A 55 4.10 11.66 24.08
C SER A 55 3.38 12.10 22.78
N GLY A 56 4.05 11.97 21.64
CA GLY A 56 3.49 12.21 20.30
C GLY A 56 2.90 10.96 19.63
N SER A 57 2.54 9.93 20.40
CA SER A 57 2.06 8.64 19.90
C SER A 57 0.89 8.78 18.91
N VAL A 58 -0.04 9.69 19.18
CA VAL A 58 -1.17 10.02 18.28
C VAL A 58 -0.73 10.49 16.88
N ASN A 59 0.49 10.98 16.74
CA ASN A 59 1.06 11.49 15.50
C ASN A 59 1.98 10.46 14.80
N ALA A 60 2.01 9.23 15.30
CA ALA A 60 2.86 8.16 14.76
C ALA A 60 2.03 6.88 14.52
N PRO A 61 0.99 6.95 13.65
CA PRO A 61 0.20 5.77 13.33
C PRO A 61 1.05 4.70 12.67
N ILE A 62 0.78 3.43 13.03
CA ILE A 62 1.38 2.29 12.35
C ILE A 62 0.66 2.13 11.00
N ALA A 63 1.37 2.33 9.89
CA ALA A 63 0.82 2.22 8.54
C ALA A 63 1.19 0.90 7.87
N GLY A 64 2.47 0.67 7.58
CA GLY A 64 2.94 -0.55 6.91
C GLY A 64 3.31 -1.67 7.88
N ILE A 65 3.11 -2.93 7.44
CA ILE A 65 3.59 -4.13 8.14
C ILE A 65 4.08 -5.18 7.15
N HIS A 66 5.28 -5.73 7.38
CA HIS A 66 5.81 -6.89 6.65
C HIS A 66 6.58 -7.81 7.58
N PHE A 67 6.76 -9.07 7.14
CA PHE A 67 7.42 -10.09 7.95
C PHE A 67 8.64 -10.66 7.22
N ASP A 68 9.75 -10.83 7.95
CA ASP A 68 10.86 -11.60 7.43
C ASP A 68 10.65 -13.13 7.55
N ALA A 69 11.60 -13.91 7.03
CA ALA A 69 11.54 -15.36 7.07
C ALA A 69 11.64 -15.93 8.50
N LYS A 70 12.07 -15.13 9.49
CA LYS A 70 12.14 -15.51 10.91
C LYS A 70 10.89 -15.11 11.69
N GLY A 71 9.90 -14.52 11.04
CA GLY A 71 8.67 -14.03 11.67
C GLY A 71 8.81 -12.70 12.40
N ARG A 72 9.94 -11.99 12.26
CA ARG A 72 10.04 -10.62 12.79
C ARG A 72 9.12 -9.72 11.99
N ALA A 73 8.28 -8.96 12.69
CA ALA A 73 7.43 -7.95 12.07
C ALA A 73 8.17 -6.61 11.98
N PHE A 74 8.21 -6.04 10.80
CA PHE A 74 8.68 -4.67 10.55
C PHE A 74 7.47 -3.79 10.29
N VAL A 75 7.49 -2.57 10.81
CA VAL A 75 6.39 -1.61 10.66
C VAL A 75 6.93 -0.23 10.30
N SER A 76 6.14 0.50 9.51
CA SER A 76 6.36 1.92 9.26
C SER A 76 5.45 2.78 10.16
N THR A 77 6.01 3.89 10.62
CA THR A 77 5.33 4.99 11.30
C THR A 77 5.67 6.27 10.55
N PRO A 78 4.96 6.55 9.44
CA PRO A 78 5.33 7.64 8.55
C PRO A 78 5.17 9.00 9.22
N ARG A 79 6.10 9.90 8.92
CA ARG A 79 6.13 11.27 9.47
C ARG A 79 5.27 12.25 8.66
N LEU A 80 4.03 11.83 8.37
CA LEU A 80 3.07 12.61 7.60
C LEU A 80 2.25 13.57 8.48
N VAL A 81 2.03 13.21 9.75
CA VAL A 81 1.32 14.03 10.73
C VAL A 81 2.28 14.87 11.57
N SER A 82 3.44 14.30 11.92
CA SER A 82 4.49 14.96 12.70
C SER A 82 5.87 14.44 12.32
N ALA A 83 6.84 15.35 12.19
CA ALA A 83 8.25 15.00 12.00
C ALA A 83 8.90 14.36 13.24
N GLY A 84 8.25 14.49 14.42
CA GLY A 84 8.85 14.15 15.72
C GLY A 84 8.87 12.66 16.08
N ALA A 85 8.32 11.76 15.24
CA ALA A 85 8.40 10.32 15.51
C ALA A 85 9.88 9.86 15.59
N PRO A 86 10.30 9.13 16.64
CA PRO A 86 11.69 8.72 16.86
C PRO A 86 12.30 7.90 15.72
N ALA A 87 11.47 7.07 15.06
CA ALA A 87 11.86 6.35 13.86
C ALA A 87 10.65 6.26 12.92
N THR A 88 10.90 6.24 11.62
CA THR A 88 9.88 6.01 10.60
C THR A 88 9.76 4.54 10.21
N LEU A 89 10.79 3.73 10.50
CA LEU A 89 10.84 2.29 10.27
C LEU A 89 11.34 1.58 11.54
N SER A 90 10.65 0.52 11.96
CA SER A 90 10.93 -0.17 13.23
C SER A 90 10.61 -1.65 13.16
N ILE A 91 11.20 -2.43 14.08
CA ILE A 91 10.78 -3.79 14.41
C ILE A 91 9.71 -3.70 15.49
N LEU A 92 8.59 -4.38 15.29
CA LEU A 92 7.48 -4.48 16.22
C LEU A 92 7.67 -5.71 17.14
N ASP A 93 7.56 -5.50 18.45
CA ASP A 93 7.48 -6.60 19.42
C ASP A 93 6.07 -7.24 19.37
N THR A 94 5.93 -8.31 18.61
CA THR A 94 4.65 -9.02 18.43
C THR A 94 4.21 -9.82 19.66
N THR A 95 5.02 -9.92 20.73
CA THR A 95 4.59 -10.54 22.00
C THR A 95 3.62 -9.66 22.77
N VAL A 96 3.64 -8.34 22.53
CA VAL A 96 2.67 -7.39 23.07
C VAL A 96 1.38 -7.51 22.28
N GLN A 97 0.29 -7.90 22.94
CA GLN A 97 -1.02 -8.07 22.29
C GLN A 97 -1.90 -6.82 22.37
N THR A 98 -1.79 -6.07 23.46
CA THR A 98 -2.60 -4.88 23.74
C THR A 98 -1.76 -3.84 24.49
N GLY A 99 -2.26 -2.60 24.60
CA GLY A 99 -1.54 -1.49 25.19
C GLY A 99 -0.62 -0.81 24.17
N PRO A 100 0.39 -0.03 24.57
CA PRO A 100 1.30 0.62 23.64
C PRO A 100 2.16 -0.42 22.88
N ALA A 101 2.22 -0.31 21.56
CA ALA A 101 3.14 -1.11 20.74
C ALA A 101 4.58 -0.80 21.13
N ARG A 102 5.41 -1.83 21.29
CA ARG A 102 6.84 -1.68 21.55
C ARG A 102 7.60 -1.75 20.23
N LEU A 103 8.30 -0.68 19.89
CA LEU A 103 9.04 -0.52 18.65
C LEU A 103 10.53 -0.43 18.93
N THR A 104 11.33 -1.06 18.08
CA THR A 104 12.78 -0.89 18.04
C THR A 104 13.15 -0.29 16.69
N ALA A 105 13.76 0.90 16.67
CA ALA A 105 14.15 1.60 15.45
C ALA A 105 15.03 0.71 14.54
N PHE A 106 14.70 0.64 13.26
CA PHE A 106 15.47 -0.08 12.26
C PHE A 106 15.82 0.86 11.07
N PRO A 107 17.07 0.93 10.62
CA PRO A 107 18.24 0.15 11.08
C PRO A 107 18.75 0.55 12.47
N SER A 108 18.61 1.79 12.87
CA SER A 108 18.94 2.36 14.18
C SER A 108 18.20 3.69 14.35
N ARG A 109 18.30 4.30 15.52
CA ARG A 109 17.74 5.62 15.79
C ARG A 109 18.43 6.70 14.96
N GLU A 110 19.74 6.64 14.86
CA GLU A 110 20.57 7.55 14.05
C GLU A 110 20.25 7.41 12.56
N GLY A 111 20.05 6.17 12.09
CA GLY A 111 19.64 5.88 10.71
C GLY A 111 18.23 6.37 10.34
N ASN A 112 17.45 6.79 11.35
CA ASN A 112 16.13 7.42 11.20
C ASN A 112 16.13 8.93 11.55
N ALA A 113 17.30 9.54 11.75
CA ALA A 113 17.38 10.95 12.12
C ALA A 113 17.00 11.86 10.93
N VAL A 114 16.02 12.75 11.15
CA VAL A 114 15.49 13.66 10.12
C VAL A 114 16.46 14.80 9.82
N GLU A 115 17.11 15.32 10.86
CA GLU A 115 17.85 16.57 10.82
C GLU A 115 19.22 16.47 10.14
N THR A 116 19.72 15.26 9.91
CA THR A 116 21.07 15.03 9.40
C THR A 116 21.06 14.13 8.17
N ALA A 117 22.02 14.36 7.26
CA ALA A 117 22.32 13.49 6.11
C ALA A 117 21.06 12.97 5.37
N PRO A 118 20.25 13.84 4.74
CA PRO A 118 18.99 13.45 4.11
C PRO A 118 19.16 12.37 3.03
N ASP A 119 20.34 12.26 2.43
CA ASP A 119 20.71 11.23 1.47
C ASP A 119 21.14 9.90 2.12
N GLN A 120 21.49 9.89 3.42
CA GLN A 120 22.00 8.73 4.15
C GLN A 120 20.96 8.09 5.06
N ASN A 121 20.12 8.90 5.72
CA ASN A 121 19.15 8.49 6.73
C ASN A 121 17.75 8.31 6.16
N LEU A 122 16.92 7.51 6.83
CA LEU A 122 15.49 7.39 6.53
C LEU A 122 14.74 8.59 7.13
N ARG A 123 14.06 9.35 6.31
CA ARG A 123 13.29 10.52 6.73
C ARG A 123 11.81 10.20 6.90
N ASN A 124 11.20 9.56 5.90
CA ASN A 124 9.78 9.28 5.90
C ASN A 124 9.44 8.05 5.03
N VAL A 125 9.29 6.92 5.68
CA VAL A 125 8.95 5.64 5.05
C VAL A 125 7.48 5.32 5.32
N LEU A 126 6.71 5.11 4.25
CA LEU A 126 5.37 4.52 4.28
C LEU A 126 5.46 3.09 3.74
N GLY A 127 5.71 2.94 2.44
CA GLY A 127 5.92 1.67 1.78
C GLY A 127 7.35 1.14 1.98
N PHE A 128 7.47 -0.16 2.18
CA PHE A 128 8.73 -0.88 2.20
C PHE A 128 8.49 -2.35 1.84
N TYR A 129 9.52 -3.06 1.43
CA TYR A 129 9.42 -4.46 1.02
C TYR A 129 10.46 -5.33 1.74
N ILE A 130 10.07 -6.53 2.15
CA ILE A 130 10.98 -7.54 2.73
C ILE A 130 11.35 -8.55 1.64
N ASP A 131 12.56 -8.45 1.16
CA ASP A 131 13.19 -9.40 0.23
C ASP A 131 13.72 -10.60 1.03
N ARG A 132 12.87 -11.63 1.14
CA ARG A 132 13.19 -12.83 1.93
C ARG A 132 14.31 -13.66 1.30
N LYS A 133 14.43 -13.62 -0.02
CA LYS A 133 15.43 -14.37 -0.77
C LYS A 133 16.85 -13.87 -0.49
N ASN A 134 17.04 -12.55 -0.49
CA ASN A 134 18.35 -11.93 -0.31
C ASN A 134 18.62 -11.53 1.14
N GLY A 135 17.63 -11.57 2.03
CA GLY A 135 17.74 -11.13 3.42
C GLY A 135 17.82 -9.61 3.54
N TRP A 136 17.11 -8.88 2.69
CA TRP A 136 17.14 -7.42 2.61
C TRP A 136 15.78 -6.79 2.90
N LEU A 137 15.83 -5.53 3.33
CA LEU A 137 14.67 -4.65 3.42
C LEU A 137 14.90 -3.49 2.45
N TRP A 138 13.91 -3.25 1.59
CA TRP A 138 13.87 -2.14 0.66
C TRP A 138 12.95 -1.07 1.22
N ALA A 139 13.51 0.01 1.75
CA ALA A 139 12.76 1.12 2.34
C ALA A 139 12.58 2.23 1.31
N LEU A 140 11.33 2.57 0.99
CA LEU A 140 10.98 3.67 0.12
C LEU A 140 10.86 4.95 0.94
N ASP A 141 11.82 5.85 0.78
CA ASP A 141 11.83 7.12 1.48
C ASP A 141 11.21 8.23 0.60
N MET A 142 10.07 8.75 1.02
CA MET A 142 9.39 9.87 0.35
C MET A 142 10.19 11.17 0.43
N GLY A 143 11.14 11.27 1.37
CA GLY A 143 12.04 12.39 1.56
C GLY A 143 11.48 13.54 2.37
N PHE A 144 10.23 13.95 2.17
CA PHE A 144 9.61 15.01 2.96
C PHE A 144 9.06 14.50 4.30
N VAL A 145 8.92 15.37 5.26
CA VAL A 145 8.20 15.14 6.52
C VAL A 145 7.12 16.20 6.70
N ALA A 146 6.24 16.00 7.69
CA ALA A 146 5.18 16.96 8.01
C ALA A 146 5.71 18.40 8.11
N GLY A 147 5.03 19.34 7.44
CA GLY A 147 5.41 20.76 7.39
C GLY A 147 6.36 21.13 6.25
N GLU A 148 6.97 20.19 5.56
CA GLU A 148 7.86 20.47 4.41
C GLU A 148 7.07 20.54 3.10
N ALA A 149 7.14 21.66 2.41
CA ALA A 149 6.53 21.85 1.09
C ALA A 149 7.32 21.13 -0.02
N GLU A 150 8.60 20.88 0.20
CA GLU A 150 9.52 20.26 -0.76
C GLU A 150 10.46 19.28 -0.04
N SER A 151 10.66 18.11 -0.60
CA SER A 151 11.65 17.15 -0.11
C SER A 151 13.06 17.73 -0.24
N PRO A 152 13.94 17.64 0.74
CA PRO A 152 15.34 18.01 0.60
C PRO A 152 16.03 17.26 -0.55
N VAL A 153 17.04 17.86 -1.17
CA VAL A 153 17.83 17.20 -2.22
C VAL A 153 18.48 15.92 -1.68
N GLY A 154 18.37 14.81 -2.41
CA GLY A 154 18.92 13.51 -2.05
C GLY A 154 18.04 12.72 -1.06
N SER A 155 16.94 13.29 -0.59
CA SER A 155 16.09 12.61 0.40
C SER A 155 15.12 11.61 -0.21
N GLN A 156 14.65 11.81 -1.44
CA GLN A 156 13.82 10.84 -2.15
C GLN A 156 14.71 9.70 -2.66
N LYS A 157 14.55 8.51 -2.10
CA LYS A 157 15.42 7.38 -2.40
C LYS A 157 14.80 6.05 -2.05
N LEU A 158 15.35 5.00 -2.65
CA LEU A 158 15.13 3.62 -2.23
C LEU A 158 16.39 3.14 -1.50
N MET A 159 16.26 2.82 -0.21
CA MET A 159 17.36 2.27 0.59
C MET A 159 17.21 0.76 0.73
N VAL A 160 18.26 0.03 0.39
CA VAL A 160 18.35 -1.42 0.61
C VAL A 160 19.21 -1.68 1.85
N LEU A 161 18.62 -2.33 2.83
CA LEU A 161 19.22 -2.59 4.15
C LEU A 161 19.34 -4.09 4.40
N ASP A 162 20.42 -4.53 4.99
CA ASP A 162 20.57 -5.90 5.46
C ASP A 162 19.69 -6.15 6.70
N LEU A 163 18.82 -7.15 6.64
CA LEU A 163 17.83 -7.45 7.70
C LEU A 163 18.44 -7.87 9.03
N ASN A 164 19.67 -8.39 9.04
CA ASN A 164 20.30 -8.87 10.27
C ASN A 164 21.14 -7.78 10.93
N THR A 165 21.83 -6.96 10.13
CA THR A 165 22.81 -5.99 10.64
C THR A 165 22.32 -4.54 10.57
N GLY A 166 21.26 -4.25 9.82
CA GLY A 166 20.82 -2.88 9.54
C GLY A 166 21.75 -2.09 8.59
N ARG A 167 22.84 -2.72 8.12
CA ARG A 167 23.76 -2.04 7.19
C ARG A 167 23.11 -1.68 5.88
N THR A 168 23.38 -0.47 5.39
CA THR A 168 23.00 -0.08 4.04
C THR A 168 23.81 -0.87 3.01
N ILE A 169 23.10 -1.61 2.15
CA ILE A 169 23.64 -2.35 1.01
C ILE A 169 23.71 -1.45 -0.22
N LYS A 170 22.64 -0.70 -0.49
CA LYS A 170 22.53 0.18 -1.66
C LYS A 170 21.61 1.37 -1.36
N ARG A 171 21.87 2.49 -2.02
CA ARG A 171 20.94 3.62 -2.15
C ARG A 171 20.72 3.87 -3.62
N ILE A 172 19.46 4.01 -4.02
CA ILE A 172 19.07 4.37 -5.38
C ILE A 172 18.35 5.72 -5.27
N PRO A 173 18.95 6.81 -5.77
CA PRO A 173 18.34 8.13 -5.71
C PRO A 173 17.12 8.19 -6.64
N LEU A 174 16.07 8.88 -6.20
CA LEU A 174 14.83 9.07 -6.96
C LEU A 174 14.56 10.51 -7.36
N ASP A 175 15.33 11.50 -6.86
CA ASP A 175 15.16 12.94 -7.17
C ASP A 175 15.12 13.25 -8.68
N GLY A 176 15.72 12.41 -9.53
CA GLY A 176 15.71 12.59 -10.98
C GLY A 176 14.45 12.07 -11.68
N VAL A 177 13.61 11.30 -10.99
CA VAL A 177 12.43 10.63 -11.54
C VAL A 177 11.16 10.88 -10.72
N ALA A 178 11.30 11.31 -9.46
CA ALA A 178 10.24 11.79 -8.60
C ALA A 178 10.36 13.31 -8.46
N ASP A 179 9.21 13.99 -8.41
CA ASP A 179 9.15 15.45 -8.20
C ASP A 179 9.16 15.73 -6.69
N ARG A 180 10.14 16.50 -6.22
CA ARG A 180 10.34 16.80 -4.79
C ARG A 180 9.16 17.55 -4.14
N LYS A 181 8.32 18.21 -4.92
CA LYS A 181 7.13 18.95 -4.45
C LYS A 181 5.83 18.18 -4.65
N ALA A 182 5.75 17.44 -5.76
CA ALA A 182 4.50 16.85 -6.25
C ALA A 182 4.36 15.35 -5.95
N SER A 183 5.48 14.61 -5.93
CA SER A 183 5.44 13.15 -5.73
C SER A 183 5.07 12.76 -4.31
N PHE A 184 4.23 11.74 -4.23
CA PHE A 184 3.96 10.99 -3.01
C PHE A 184 4.30 9.52 -3.30
N LEU A 185 5.55 9.15 -2.98
CA LEU A 185 6.07 7.79 -3.17
C LEU A 185 5.40 6.87 -2.16
N ASN A 186 4.41 6.10 -2.60
CA ASN A 186 3.49 5.41 -1.71
C ASN A 186 3.95 4.00 -1.38
N ASP A 187 4.05 3.13 -2.38
CA ASP A 187 4.33 1.71 -2.14
C ASP A 187 5.43 1.18 -3.06
N VAL A 188 6.03 0.05 -2.66
CA VAL A 188 7.13 -0.60 -3.38
C VAL A 188 7.01 -2.12 -3.33
N VAL A 189 7.21 -2.75 -4.48
CA VAL A 189 7.32 -4.21 -4.60
C VAL A 189 8.57 -4.58 -5.40
N VAL A 190 9.19 -5.73 -5.09
CA VAL A 190 10.50 -6.09 -5.64
C VAL A 190 10.48 -7.47 -6.30
N ASP A 191 10.96 -7.53 -7.54
CA ASP A 191 11.41 -8.78 -8.14
C ASP A 191 12.75 -9.18 -7.48
N GLU A 192 12.69 -10.06 -6.48
CA GLU A 192 13.85 -10.49 -5.68
C GLU A 192 14.92 -11.19 -6.50
N THR A 193 14.53 -11.81 -7.63
CA THR A 193 15.45 -12.53 -8.50
C THR A 193 16.23 -11.58 -9.39
N ARG A 194 15.55 -10.63 -10.01
CA ARG A 194 16.14 -9.63 -10.89
C ARG A 194 16.65 -8.42 -10.12
N ARG A 195 16.20 -8.26 -8.86
CA ARG A 195 16.48 -7.11 -7.99
C ARG A 195 16.06 -5.80 -8.64
N VAL A 196 14.82 -5.80 -9.14
CA VAL A 196 14.15 -4.64 -9.73
C VAL A 196 12.97 -4.28 -8.85
N ALA A 197 12.91 -3.03 -8.41
CA ALA A 197 11.80 -2.50 -7.64
C ALA A 197 10.83 -1.73 -8.54
N TYR A 198 9.54 -1.89 -8.28
CA TYR A 198 8.46 -1.10 -8.87
C TYR A 198 7.86 -0.25 -7.75
N ILE A 199 7.65 1.03 -8.02
CA ILE A 199 7.25 2.03 -7.01
C ILE A 199 6.06 2.80 -7.55
N SER A 200 4.99 2.91 -6.75
CA SER A 200 3.85 3.76 -7.05
C SER A 200 4.10 5.19 -6.58
N ASP A 201 3.91 6.15 -7.49
CA ASP A 201 3.82 7.57 -7.15
C ASP A 201 2.37 8.01 -7.31
N SER A 202 1.65 8.15 -6.19
CA SER A 202 0.22 8.48 -6.20
C SER A 202 -0.09 9.94 -6.53
N GLY A 203 0.94 10.79 -6.61
CA GLY A 203 0.80 12.20 -7.00
C GLY A 203 -0.06 13.05 -6.06
N SER A 204 -0.42 12.55 -4.87
CA SER A 204 -1.39 13.22 -3.98
C SER A 204 -0.92 14.59 -3.50
N ARG A 205 0.38 14.88 -3.44
CA ARG A 205 0.92 16.20 -3.08
C ARG A 205 0.71 17.27 -4.16
N SER A 206 0.35 16.87 -5.37
CA SER A 206 0.00 17.77 -6.48
C SER A 206 -1.50 17.75 -6.80
N ALA A 207 -2.34 17.27 -5.88
CA ALA A 207 -3.78 17.31 -6.06
C ALA A 207 -4.28 18.75 -6.32
N PRO A 208 -5.26 18.96 -7.23
CA PRO A 208 -6.07 17.92 -7.90
C PRO A 208 -5.45 17.36 -9.20
N GLU A 209 -4.30 17.86 -9.69
CA GLU A 209 -3.68 17.36 -10.93
C GLU A 209 -3.15 15.93 -10.79
N ASN A 210 -2.80 15.52 -9.59
CA ASN A 210 -2.23 14.23 -9.25
C ASN A 210 -1.20 13.74 -10.30
N ARG A 211 0.06 14.17 -10.16
CA ARG A 211 1.15 13.74 -11.04
C ARG A 211 1.56 12.30 -10.75
N VAL A 212 0.64 11.39 -11.02
CA VAL A 212 0.83 9.95 -10.85
C VAL A 212 1.91 9.40 -11.77
N GLY A 213 2.48 8.26 -11.42
CA GLY A 213 3.43 7.54 -12.26
C GLY A 213 3.88 6.24 -11.64
N LEU A 214 4.53 5.42 -12.44
CA LEU A 214 5.22 4.21 -12.01
C LEU A 214 6.72 4.43 -12.15
N ILE A 215 7.50 4.12 -11.09
CA ILE A 215 8.96 4.22 -11.11
C ILE A 215 9.55 2.81 -11.06
N ILE A 216 10.52 2.55 -11.91
CA ILE A 216 11.24 1.28 -11.99
C ILE A 216 12.68 1.54 -11.57
N ALA A 217 13.13 0.92 -10.48
CA ALA A 217 14.47 1.09 -9.93
C ALA A 217 15.26 -0.22 -10.05
N ASP A 218 16.44 -0.15 -10.65
CA ASP A 218 17.32 -1.29 -10.88
C ASP A 218 18.47 -1.29 -9.88
N PHE A 219 18.58 -2.36 -9.10
CA PHE A 219 19.64 -2.51 -8.10
C PHE A 219 21.02 -2.62 -8.72
N ALA A 220 21.16 -3.30 -9.85
CA ALA A 220 22.48 -3.54 -10.44
C ALA A 220 23.10 -2.24 -10.93
N THR A 221 22.34 -1.45 -11.68
CA THR A 221 22.80 -0.15 -12.19
C THR A 221 22.76 0.96 -11.12
N GLY A 222 21.87 0.85 -10.15
CA GLY A 222 21.62 1.90 -9.15
C GLY A 222 20.86 3.09 -9.73
N THR A 223 20.13 2.90 -10.81
CA THR A 223 19.35 3.94 -11.50
C THR A 223 17.86 3.63 -11.44
N ALA A 224 17.06 4.67 -11.64
CA ALA A 224 15.61 4.55 -11.75
C ALA A 224 15.11 5.28 -12.99
N ARG A 225 13.92 4.88 -13.48
CA ARG A 225 13.19 5.57 -14.54
C ARG A 225 11.71 5.67 -14.21
N ARG A 226 11.07 6.75 -14.63
CA ARG A 226 9.62 6.96 -14.53
C ARG A 226 8.97 6.55 -15.84
N VAL A 227 7.83 5.88 -15.76
CA VAL A 227 6.98 5.50 -16.89
C VAL A 227 5.52 5.76 -16.55
N LEU A 228 4.65 5.80 -17.57
CA LEU A 228 3.22 6.04 -17.42
C LEU A 228 2.93 7.34 -16.66
N ASP A 229 3.73 8.40 -16.92
CA ASP A 229 3.56 9.68 -16.26
C ASP A 229 2.16 10.25 -16.58
N ARG A 230 1.36 10.48 -15.51
CA ARG A 230 -0.05 10.95 -15.59
C ARG A 230 -0.98 10.05 -16.42
N HIS A 231 -0.68 8.75 -16.54
CA HIS A 231 -1.52 7.84 -17.30
C HIS A 231 -2.91 7.70 -16.66
N PRO A 232 -4.01 7.65 -17.44
CA PRO A 232 -5.37 7.55 -16.89
C PRO A 232 -5.60 6.38 -15.96
N ASP A 233 -5.04 5.19 -16.24
CA ASP A 233 -5.22 3.99 -15.42
C ASP A 233 -4.41 4.01 -14.10
N LEU A 234 -3.61 5.06 -13.88
CA LEU A 234 -2.94 5.35 -12.61
C LEU A 234 -3.60 6.52 -11.89
N GLN A 235 -4.48 7.26 -12.58
CA GLN A 235 -5.07 8.51 -12.12
C GLN A 235 -6.30 8.26 -11.24
N ILE A 236 -6.66 9.25 -10.44
CA ILE A 236 -7.97 9.26 -9.74
C ILE A 236 -9.10 9.07 -10.74
N GLU A 237 -10.08 8.26 -10.37
CA GLU A 237 -11.25 7.99 -11.21
C GLU A 237 -12.25 9.16 -11.10
N PRO A 238 -12.64 9.80 -12.22
CA PRO A 238 -13.51 10.96 -12.18
C PRO A 238 -14.87 10.67 -11.52
N GLY A 239 -15.21 11.49 -10.54
CA GLY A 239 -16.49 11.39 -9.82
C GLY A 239 -16.51 10.37 -8.68
N VAL A 240 -15.46 9.56 -8.51
CA VAL A 240 -15.32 8.66 -7.37
C VAL A 240 -14.90 9.45 -6.14
N LYS A 241 -15.53 9.15 -5.02
CA LYS A 241 -15.19 9.66 -3.70
C LYS A 241 -14.67 8.52 -2.83
N VAL A 242 -13.75 8.82 -1.94
CA VAL A 242 -13.32 7.84 -0.95
C VAL A 242 -14.38 7.78 0.16
N VAL A 243 -14.89 6.56 0.39
CA VAL A 243 -15.93 6.27 1.38
C VAL A 243 -15.39 5.26 2.39
N SER A 244 -15.55 5.53 3.67
CA SER A 244 -15.23 4.64 4.77
C SER A 244 -16.37 4.65 5.77
N HIS A 245 -16.78 3.49 6.29
CA HIS A 245 -17.90 3.35 7.22
C HIS A 245 -19.19 4.06 6.75
N GLY A 246 -19.48 4.00 5.44
CA GLY A 246 -20.66 4.60 4.84
C GLY A 246 -20.66 6.12 4.73
N ALA A 247 -19.55 6.78 5.05
CA ALA A 247 -19.40 8.23 4.97
C ALA A 247 -18.26 8.64 4.01
N GLU A 248 -18.44 9.76 3.29
CA GLU A 248 -17.39 10.38 2.49
C GLU A 248 -16.23 10.81 3.42
N VAL A 249 -15.01 10.43 3.05
CA VAL A 249 -13.79 10.85 3.74
C VAL A 249 -13.50 12.31 3.38
N TRP A 250 -13.37 13.17 4.40
CA TRP A 250 -13.12 14.61 4.28
C TRP A 250 -14.13 15.35 3.39
N PRO A 251 -15.42 15.40 3.78
CA PRO A 251 -16.43 16.09 2.98
C PRO A 251 -16.04 17.55 2.72
N GLY A 252 -16.14 17.98 1.45
CA GLY A 252 -15.75 19.32 1.02
C GLY A 252 -14.26 19.53 0.70
N HIS A 253 -13.40 18.60 1.12
CA HIS A 253 -11.95 18.55 0.78
C HIS A 253 -11.60 17.12 0.41
N PRO A 254 -12.06 16.60 -0.75
CA PRO A 254 -11.98 15.18 -1.07
C PRO A 254 -10.54 14.66 -1.07
N LEU A 255 -10.36 13.47 -0.51
CA LEU A 255 -9.10 12.78 -0.56
C LEU A 255 -8.83 12.32 -2.00
N LEU A 256 -7.73 12.76 -2.59
CA LEU A 256 -7.38 12.50 -3.98
C LEU A 256 -6.03 11.75 -4.03
N ILE A 257 -6.10 10.43 -4.10
CA ILE A 257 -4.93 9.54 -4.17
C ILE A 257 -5.04 8.70 -5.44
N GLY A 258 -4.07 8.82 -6.33
CA GLY A 258 -3.96 8.00 -7.54
C GLY A 258 -3.52 6.57 -7.25
N ILE A 259 -2.67 5.99 -8.13
CA ILE A 259 -2.07 4.66 -7.92
C ILE A 259 -1.49 4.54 -6.51
N ASN A 260 -1.83 3.46 -5.82
CA ASN A 260 -1.44 3.24 -4.42
C ASN A 260 -0.83 1.84 -4.26
N GLY A 261 -1.59 0.86 -3.77
CA GLY A 261 -1.10 -0.48 -3.55
C GLY A 261 -0.62 -1.14 -4.84
N ILE A 262 0.56 -1.76 -4.79
CA ILE A 262 1.14 -2.53 -5.90
C ILE A 262 1.60 -3.90 -5.43
N ALA A 263 1.47 -4.92 -6.30
CA ALA A 263 1.91 -6.29 -6.01
C ALA A 263 2.45 -6.97 -7.26
N LEU A 264 3.35 -7.95 -7.09
CA LEU A 264 3.81 -8.83 -8.17
C LEU A 264 3.13 -10.19 -8.08
N SER A 265 2.84 -10.80 -9.24
CA SER A 265 2.53 -12.24 -9.27
C SER A 265 3.70 -13.07 -8.73
N PRO A 266 3.48 -14.30 -8.21
CA PRO A 266 4.55 -15.12 -7.64
C PRO A 266 5.71 -15.41 -8.60
N ASP A 267 5.44 -15.50 -9.90
CA ASP A 267 6.45 -15.66 -10.97
C ASP A 267 7.12 -14.34 -11.36
N THR A 268 6.71 -13.22 -10.72
CA THR A 268 7.14 -11.86 -11.02
C THR A 268 6.85 -11.38 -12.46
N GLY A 269 5.99 -12.10 -13.16
CA GLY A 269 5.63 -11.83 -14.57
C GLY A 269 4.59 -10.72 -14.74
N THR A 270 3.81 -10.43 -13.70
CA THR A 270 2.74 -9.43 -13.75
C THR A 270 2.85 -8.49 -12.56
N LEU A 271 2.77 -7.18 -12.82
CA LEU A 271 2.57 -6.15 -11.82
C LEU A 271 1.08 -5.80 -11.75
N TYR A 272 0.52 -5.81 -10.54
CA TYR A 272 -0.85 -5.38 -10.22
C TYR A 272 -0.82 -4.04 -9.50
N TRP A 273 -1.88 -3.25 -9.66
CA TRP A 273 -2.10 -2.05 -8.84
C TRP A 273 -3.58 -1.71 -8.69
N THR A 274 -3.86 -0.89 -7.69
CA THR A 274 -5.15 -0.24 -7.48
C THR A 274 -4.98 1.26 -7.35
N VAL A 275 -6.10 1.99 -7.46
CA VAL A 275 -6.17 3.44 -7.29
C VAL A 275 -7.07 3.72 -6.09
N THR A 276 -6.57 4.42 -5.07
CA THR A 276 -7.38 4.64 -3.84
C THR A 276 -8.62 5.50 -4.11
N THR A 277 -8.47 6.60 -4.87
CA THR A 277 -9.63 7.38 -5.33
C THR A 277 -10.13 6.82 -6.66
N GLY A 278 -10.47 5.53 -6.63
CA GLY A 278 -10.98 4.73 -7.73
C GLY A 278 -11.62 3.46 -7.20
N THR A 279 -12.07 2.60 -8.11
CA THR A 279 -12.75 1.34 -7.79
C THR A 279 -12.23 0.15 -8.59
N HIS A 280 -11.24 0.35 -9.45
CA HIS A 280 -10.72 -0.67 -10.36
C HIS A 280 -9.34 -1.16 -9.93
N ALA A 281 -9.04 -2.41 -10.29
CA ALA A 281 -7.71 -2.99 -10.26
C ALA A 281 -7.17 -3.16 -11.68
N PHE A 282 -5.86 -3.07 -11.82
CA PHE A 282 -5.17 -3.13 -13.11
C PHE A 282 -3.97 -4.07 -13.05
N ALA A 283 -3.51 -4.50 -14.23
CA ALA A 283 -2.33 -5.34 -14.38
C ALA A 283 -1.53 -5.01 -15.63
N VAL A 284 -0.21 -5.21 -15.57
CA VAL A 284 0.68 -5.10 -16.74
C VAL A 284 1.78 -6.16 -16.66
N PRO A 285 2.21 -6.77 -17.80
CA PRO A 285 3.36 -7.64 -17.82
C PRO A 285 4.64 -6.89 -17.42
N THR A 286 5.46 -7.49 -16.54
CA THR A 286 6.68 -6.83 -16.07
C THR A 286 7.82 -6.82 -17.09
N ASP A 287 7.77 -7.69 -18.11
CA ASP A 287 8.77 -7.73 -19.19
C ASP A 287 8.75 -6.44 -20.02
N ILE A 288 7.57 -5.90 -20.35
CA ILE A 288 7.47 -4.60 -21.05
C ILE A 288 7.98 -3.47 -20.16
N LEU A 289 7.72 -3.53 -18.85
CA LEU A 289 8.24 -2.54 -17.91
C LEU A 289 9.76 -2.55 -17.82
N ARG A 290 10.39 -3.70 -17.95
CA ARG A 290 11.86 -3.85 -17.93
C ARG A 290 12.51 -3.65 -19.29
N LYS A 291 11.74 -3.67 -20.38
CA LYS A 291 12.27 -3.56 -21.74
C LYS A 291 13.00 -2.22 -21.94
N PRO A 292 14.29 -2.21 -22.29
CA PRO A 292 15.00 -0.98 -22.57
C PRO A 292 14.35 -0.23 -23.72
N GLY A 293 14.12 1.09 -23.55
CA GLY A 293 13.55 1.95 -24.59
C GLY A 293 12.06 1.75 -24.87
N ALA A 294 11.34 0.91 -24.10
CA ALA A 294 9.88 0.89 -24.18
C ALA A 294 9.33 2.25 -23.73
N ASP A 295 8.51 2.87 -24.59
CA ASP A 295 7.81 4.11 -24.30
C ASP A 295 6.47 3.86 -23.59
N ASP A 296 5.87 4.93 -23.08
CA ASP A 296 4.61 4.85 -22.34
C ASP A 296 3.45 4.31 -23.19
N ALA A 297 3.43 4.56 -24.49
CA ALA A 297 2.39 4.04 -25.38
C ALA A 297 2.47 2.51 -25.54
N GLN A 298 3.69 1.98 -25.65
CA GLN A 298 3.93 0.52 -25.72
C GLN A 298 3.57 -0.17 -24.40
N ILE A 299 3.86 0.46 -23.27
CA ILE A 299 3.50 -0.05 -21.93
C ILE A 299 1.98 -0.01 -21.77
N ALA A 300 1.36 1.16 -22.03
CA ALA A 300 -0.08 1.37 -21.91
C ALA A 300 -0.89 0.37 -22.74
N ALA A 301 -0.45 0.03 -23.93
CA ALA A 301 -1.10 -0.96 -24.80
C ALA A 301 -1.18 -2.37 -24.18
N GLN A 302 -0.43 -2.65 -23.12
CA GLN A 302 -0.46 -3.94 -22.40
C GLN A 302 -1.12 -3.88 -21.04
N ILE A 303 -1.60 -2.71 -20.61
CA ILE A 303 -2.39 -2.59 -19.38
C ILE A 303 -3.72 -3.34 -19.57
N ARG A 304 -4.09 -4.08 -18.57
CA ARG A 304 -5.39 -4.75 -18.47
C ARG A 304 -6.15 -4.19 -17.29
N ASP A 305 -7.36 -3.72 -17.54
CA ASP A 305 -8.35 -3.44 -16.50
C ASP A 305 -8.95 -4.78 -16.03
N LEU A 306 -8.81 -5.08 -14.76
CA LEU A 306 -9.30 -6.31 -14.13
C LEU A 306 -10.74 -6.17 -13.63
N GLY A 307 -11.33 -4.98 -13.76
CA GLY A 307 -12.68 -4.66 -13.33
C GLY A 307 -12.75 -4.04 -11.94
N SER A 308 -13.99 -3.78 -11.53
CA SER A 308 -14.26 -3.13 -10.25
C SER A 308 -14.02 -4.05 -9.06
N VAL A 309 -13.31 -3.54 -8.07
CA VAL A 309 -13.12 -4.17 -6.76
C VAL A 309 -14.37 -4.02 -5.88
N GLY A 310 -15.29 -3.14 -6.23
CA GLY A 310 -16.53 -2.87 -5.50
C GLY A 310 -16.47 -1.68 -4.55
N GLY A 311 -15.29 -1.22 -4.17
CA GLY A 311 -15.07 -0.09 -3.27
C GLY A 311 -13.71 0.57 -3.45
N ASN A 312 -13.42 1.54 -2.59
CA ASN A 312 -12.10 2.17 -2.52
C ASN A 312 -11.10 1.21 -1.86
N THR A 313 -9.86 1.30 -2.29
CA THR A 313 -8.78 0.38 -1.87
C THR A 313 -7.60 1.16 -1.31
N ASP A 314 -6.72 0.45 -0.60
CA ASP A 314 -5.41 0.97 -0.20
C ASP A 314 -4.30 -0.01 -0.60
N GLY A 315 -3.81 -0.88 0.28
CA GLY A 315 -2.74 -1.83 -0.02
C GLY A 315 -3.21 -3.13 -0.68
N ILE A 316 -2.29 -3.82 -1.35
CA ILE A 316 -2.55 -5.11 -2.00
C ILE A 316 -1.38 -6.08 -1.84
N VAL A 317 -1.64 -7.39 -1.87
CA VAL A 317 -0.60 -8.44 -1.83
C VAL A 317 -1.05 -9.68 -2.59
N THR A 318 -0.13 -10.44 -3.15
CA THR A 318 -0.38 -11.76 -3.74
C THR A 318 0.02 -12.89 -2.79
N ASP A 319 -0.74 -14.01 -2.81
CA ASP A 319 -0.31 -15.27 -2.20
C ASP A 319 0.56 -16.10 -3.16
N ALA A 320 1.03 -17.26 -2.69
CA ALA A 320 1.85 -18.17 -3.48
C ALA A 320 1.09 -18.83 -4.63
N GLU A 321 -0.23 -18.92 -4.54
CA GLU A 321 -1.14 -19.46 -5.54
C GLU A 321 -1.48 -18.41 -6.63
N GLY A 322 -1.09 -17.16 -6.43
CA GLY A 322 -1.31 -16.05 -7.37
C GLY A 322 -2.60 -15.26 -7.15
N ASN A 323 -3.37 -15.56 -6.11
CA ASN A 323 -4.52 -14.73 -5.76
C ASN A 323 -4.04 -13.37 -5.26
N LEU A 324 -4.74 -12.30 -5.66
CA LEU A 324 -4.49 -10.95 -5.19
C LEU A 324 -5.48 -10.61 -4.07
N TYR A 325 -4.96 -10.19 -2.92
CA TYR A 325 -5.75 -9.69 -1.81
C TYR A 325 -5.64 -8.18 -1.75
N ILE A 326 -6.78 -7.52 -1.68
CA ILE A 326 -6.95 -6.07 -1.79
C ILE A 326 -7.66 -5.59 -0.53
N THR A 327 -7.11 -4.61 0.16
CA THR A 327 -7.81 -3.98 1.27
C THR A 327 -8.97 -3.14 0.76
N ASP A 328 -10.16 -3.33 1.33
CA ASP A 328 -11.39 -2.63 0.97
C ASP A 328 -11.75 -1.61 2.05
N VAL A 329 -11.42 -0.36 1.79
CA VAL A 329 -11.67 0.77 2.69
C VAL A 329 -13.17 1.06 2.82
N THR A 330 -13.93 0.85 1.74
CA THR A 330 -15.37 1.13 1.71
C THR A 330 -16.16 0.13 2.55
N HIS A 331 -15.81 -1.18 2.48
CA HIS A 331 -16.54 -2.25 3.15
C HIS A 331 -15.79 -2.80 4.38
N ASN A 332 -14.71 -2.14 4.82
CA ASN A 332 -13.94 -2.48 6.03
C ASN A 332 -13.44 -3.92 6.00
N GLY A 333 -12.82 -4.35 4.90
CA GLY A 333 -12.51 -5.74 4.69
C GLY A 333 -11.42 -6.05 3.68
N ILE A 334 -11.47 -7.28 3.17
CA ILE A 334 -10.53 -7.81 2.19
C ILE A 334 -11.30 -8.39 1.01
N VAL A 335 -10.97 -7.93 -0.18
CA VAL A 335 -11.40 -8.49 -1.46
C VAL A 335 -10.30 -9.39 -2.01
N ARG A 336 -10.66 -10.52 -2.62
CA ARG A 336 -9.76 -11.40 -3.36
C ARG A 336 -10.08 -11.35 -4.84
N TYR A 337 -9.05 -11.16 -5.64
CA TYR A 337 -9.07 -11.39 -7.09
C TYR A 337 -8.41 -12.73 -7.41
N GLU A 338 -9.09 -13.59 -8.17
CA GLU A 338 -8.59 -14.87 -8.66
C GLU A 338 -8.22 -14.72 -10.15
N PRO A 339 -6.93 -14.71 -10.54
CA PRO A 339 -6.52 -14.48 -11.93
C PRO A 339 -7.04 -15.51 -12.92
N GLU A 340 -7.23 -16.78 -12.49
CA GLU A 340 -7.70 -17.85 -13.37
C GLU A 340 -9.16 -17.66 -13.81
N SER A 341 -10.01 -17.23 -12.89
CA SER A 341 -11.45 -17.01 -13.15
C SER A 341 -11.79 -15.56 -13.47
N GLY A 342 -10.90 -14.62 -13.14
CA GLY A 342 -11.18 -13.18 -13.20
C GLY A 342 -12.19 -12.70 -12.14
N SER A 343 -12.48 -13.51 -11.13
CA SER A 343 -13.50 -13.18 -10.12
C SER A 343 -12.97 -12.26 -9.02
N MET A 344 -13.78 -11.26 -8.62
CA MET A 344 -13.59 -10.42 -7.43
C MET A 344 -14.57 -10.86 -6.35
N THR A 345 -14.10 -11.13 -5.14
CA THR A 345 -14.94 -11.61 -4.03
C THR A 345 -14.57 -10.92 -2.73
N LEU A 346 -15.55 -10.31 -2.05
CA LEU A 346 -15.36 -9.84 -0.67
C LEU A 346 -15.23 -11.06 0.25
N MET A 347 -14.00 -11.32 0.72
CA MET A 347 -13.67 -12.50 1.52
C MET A 347 -14.12 -12.36 2.97
N ALA A 348 -13.92 -11.19 3.53
CA ALA A 348 -14.18 -10.92 4.93
C ALA A 348 -14.33 -9.40 5.15
N SER A 349 -15.19 -9.01 6.10
CA SER A 349 -15.33 -7.65 6.57
C SER A 349 -15.65 -7.61 8.06
N ASN A 350 -15.33 -6.50 8.72
CA ASN A 350 -15.62 -6.29 10.13
C ASN A 350 -15.72 -4.79 10.42
N ASP A 351 -16.79 -4.35 11.08
CA ASP A 351 -17.01 -2.92 11.40
C ASP A 351 -15.92 -2.33 12.33
N GLY A 352 -15.13 -3.17 13.00
CA GLY A 352 -13.99 -2.73 13.79
C GLY A 352 -12.71 -2.44 12.98
N VAL A 353 -12.72 -2.73 11.68
CA VAL A 353 -11.61 -2.40 10.76
C VAL A 353 -11.77 -0.95 10.32
N HIS A 354 -10.81 -0.10 10.68
CA HIS A 354 -10.80 1.31 10.33
C HIS A 354 -9.62 1.64 9.43
N TRP A 355 -9.88 1.88 8.17
CA TRP A 355 -8.87 2.12 7.14
C TRP A 355 -7.88 0.96 7.03
N PRO A 356 -8.28 -0.18 6.44
CA PRO A 356 -7.37 -1.31 6.22
C PRO A 356 -6.30 -0.92 5.20
N ASP A 357 -5.02 -1.12 5.57
CA ASP A 357 -3.85 -0.76 4.80
C ASP A 357 -2.84 -1.91 4.80
N THR A 358 -1.83 -1.82 3.98
CA THR A 358 -0.64 -2.67 3.82
C THR A 358 -0.86 -4.14 4.24
N PRO A 359 -1.45 -4.97 3.38
CA PRO A 359 -1.56 -6.40 3.64
C PRO A 359 -0.22 -7.10 3.38
N ALA A 360 0.10 -8.11 4.21
CA ALA A 360 1.28 -8.96 4.06
C ALA A 360 0.95 -10.39 4.39
N ILE A 361 1.59 -11.35 3.72
CA ILE A 361 1.51 -12.78 4.08
C ILE A 361 2.64 -13.07 5.08
N ASN A 362 2.29 -13.50 6.31
CA ASN A 362 3.25 -13.90 7.32
C ASN A 362 3.85 -15.29 7.01
N PRO A 363 4.89 -15.75 7.74
CA PRO A 363 5.47 -17.08 7.52
C PRO A 363 4.51 -18.25 7.78
N ASP A 364 3.46 -18.05 8.56
CA ASP A 364 2.43 -19.07 8.82
C ASP A 364 1.44 -19.21 7.65
N GLY A 365 1.47 -18.27 6.70
CA GLY A 365 0.59 -18.19 5.54
C GLY A 365 -0.73 -17.48 5.81
N ASP A 366 -0.81 -16.69 6.89
CA ASP A 366 -1.96 -15.83 7.17
C ASP A 366 -1.80 -14.47 6.51
N LEU A 367 -2.90 -13.89 6.05
CA LEU A 367 -2.94 -12.49 5.64
C LEU A 367 -3.02 -11.60 6.89
N ILE A 368 -2.05 -10.73 7.05
CA ILE A 368 -1.98 -9.73 8.13
C ILE A 368 -2.07 -8.35 7.50
N PHE A 369 -2.84 -7.45 8.08
CA PHE A 369 -2.91 -6.05 7.62
C PHE A 369 -3.11 -5.07 8.78
N THR A 370 -2.70 -3.84 8.56
CA THR A 370 -2.87 -2.74 9.53
C THR A 370 -4.24 -2.09 9.40
N SER A 371 -4.71 -1.49 10.48
CA SER A 371 -5.95 -0.72 10.52
C SER A 371 -5.81 0.35 11.59
N SER A 372 -5.32 1.52 11.19
CA SER A 372 -4.89 2.59 12.10
C SER A 372 -5.66 3.90 11.88
N SER A 373 -6.81 3.89 11.22
CA SER A 373 -7.63 5.09 10.93
C SER A 373 -6.78 6.24 10.35
N LEU A 374 -5.94 5.95 9.35
CA LEU A 374 -4.97 6.90 8.80
C LEU A 374 -5.64 8.19 8.32
N ASN A 375 -6.82 8.10 7.71
CA ASN A 375 -7.64 9.23 7.30
C ASN A 375 -7.95 10.20 8.46
N ASP A 376 -8.27 9.65 9.63
CA ASP A 376 -8.62 10.44 10.83
C ASP A 376 -7.38 11.06 11.47
N HIS A 377 -6.25 10.34 11.44
CA HIS A 377 -4.96 10.89 11.89
C HIS A 377 -4.51 12.04 11.00
N PHE A 378 -4.62 11.91 9.69
CA PHE A 378 -4.26 12.98 8.74
C PHE A 378 -5.20 14.19 8.85
N ALA A 379 -6.47 13.97 9.18
CA ALA A 379 -7.42 15.05 9.45
C ALA A 379 -7.20 15.71 10.83
N GLY A 380 -6.33 15.14 11.69
CA GLY A 380 -6.08 15.66 13.05
C GLY A 380 -7.26 15.53 14.01
N VAL A 381 -8.22 14.64 13.72
CA VAL A 381 -9.42 14.45 14.55
C VAL A 381 -9.18 13.48 15.71
N VAL A 382 -8.21 12.58 15.60
CA VAL A 382 -7.81 11.67 16.69
C VAL A 382 -7.12 12.47 17.79
N LYS A 383 -7.57 12.32 19.03
CA LYS A 383 -7.00 13.02 20.18
C LYS A 383 -6.01 12.11 20.93
N PRO A 384 -5.01 12.70 21.62
CA PRO A 384 -4.09 11.93 22.45
C PRO A 384 -4.85 11.02 23.45
N GLY A 385 -4.46 9.74 23.47
CA GLY A 385 -5.11 8.70 24.28
C GLY A 385 -6.34 8.05 23.63
N GLN A 386 -6.71 8.48 22.42
CA GLN A 386 -7.80 7.89 21.64
C GLN A 386 -7.26 7.08 20.45
N GLU A 387 -5.95 7.15 20.21
CA GLU A 387 -5.31 6.40 19.12
C GLU A 387 -5.51 4.90 19.29
N ARG A 388 -5.78 4.26 18.16
CA ARG A 388 -5.89 2.81 18.05
C ARG A 388 -5.20 2.35 16.78
N TYR A 389 -4.20 1.49 16.97
CA TYR A 389 -3.41 0.89 15.90
C TYR A 389 -3.65 -0.62 15.94
N ASP A 390 -4.67 -1.05 15.21
CA ASP A 390 -5.04 -2.47 15.17
C ASP A 390 -4.28 -3.17 14.05
N VAL A 391 -3.94 -4.43 14.28
CA VAL A 391 -3.43 -5.35 13.28
C VAL A 391 -4.39 -6.53 13.20
N TRP A 392 -4.88 -6.80 12.02
CA TRP A 392 -5.87 -7.83 11.75
C TRP A 392 -5.25 -9.04 11.05
N ARG A 393 -5.87 -10.20 11.21
CA ARG A 393 -5.49 -11.47 10.63
C ARG A 393 -6.67 -12.12 9.91
N LEU A 394 -6.42 -12.60 8.70
CA LEU A 394 -7.29 -13.49 7.95
C LEU A 394 -6.54 -14.82 7.73
N PRO A 395 -6.95 -15.94 8.36
CA PRO A 395 -6.27 -17.23 8.24
C PRO A 395 -6.60 -17.88 6.89
N LEU A 396 -5.73 -17.70 5.88
CA LEU A 396 -5.99 -18.15 4.51
C LEU A 396 -6.07 -19.66 4.38
N LYS A 397 -5.22 -20.42 5.08
CA LYS A 397 -5.21 -21.90 5.04
C LYS A 397 -6.54 -22.52 5.52
N ALA A 398 -7.11 -21.96 6.59
CA ALA A 398 -8.40 -22.43 7.12
C ALA A 398 -9.58 -22.21 6.15
N LEU A 399 -9.40 -21.35 5.15
CA LEU A 399 -10.39 -21.08 4.09
C LEU A 399 -10.26 -22.04 2.91
N GLN A 400 -9.04 -22.51 2.63
CA GLN A 400 -8.78 -23.51 1.59
C GLN A 400 -9.33 -24.87 2.00
N ASP A 401 -9.15 -25.28 3.29
CA ASP A 401 -9.65 -26.55 3.82
C ASP A 401 -11.17 -26.67 3.83
N LYS A 402 -11.90 -25.56 3.91
CA LYS A 402 -13.38 -25.54 3.86
C LYS A 402 -13.98 -25.69 2.45
N ARG A 403 -13.14 -25.61 1.40
CA ARG A 403 -13.57 -25.72 0.00
C ARG A 403 -13.35 -27.10 -0.61
N GLN A 404 -12.62 -27.99 0.07
CA GLN A 404 -12.46 -29.43 -0.23
C GLN A 404 -13.51 -30.26 0.49
#